data_4907643c037ec5c644f5e40719054267
#
_entry.id   4907643c037ec5c644f5e40719054267
#
_cell.length_a   1.000
_cell.length_b   1.000
_cell.length_c   1.000
_cell.angle_alpha   90.00
_cell.angle_beta   90.00
_cell.angle_gamma   90.00
#
_symmetry.space_group_name_H-M   'P 1'
#
loop_
_entity.id
_entity.type
_entity.pdbx_description
1 polymer ?
#
loop_
_entity_poly.entity_id
_entity_poly.type
_entity_poly.pdbx_seq_one_letter_code
_entity_poly.pdbx_strand_id
1 'polypeptide(L)'
;MIACGALTRHVREIADRRGWPVTVHPLPPLLHNRPERIAAAVAALVAELRPRHRRLAVAYADCGTYGALDEVCARHGLARLRGAHCYEVFAGPLAHDLIAEEPGTYLLTDHLVRAFDRSVVAELGLDRYPELRDAYFGNYRRVVWLAQSPTAELRARAERAARLLGLPLTVLPVGDAGLERELAALLAAT
;
A
#
# COMPACT_ATOMS: atom_id res chain seq x y z
N MET A 1 -16.33 0.31 -4.62
CA MET A 1 -15.06 0.94 -4.18
C MET A 1 -13.93 0.43 -5.07
N ILE A 2 -13.18 1.31 -5.71
CA ILE A 2 -11.95 0.96 -6.44
C ILE A 2 -10.82 0.87 -5.41
N ALA A 3 -10.11 -0.24 -5.34
CA ALA A 3 -9.11 -0.44 -4.30
C ALA A 3 -7.73 -0.77 -4.87
N CYS A 4 -6.70 -0.23 -4.21
CA CYS A 4 -5.33 -0.68 -4.42
C CYS A 4 -5.23 -2.20 -4.19
N GLY A 5 -4.60 -2.92 -5.11
CA GLY A 5 -4.44 -4.36 -4.97
C GLY A 5 -3.72 -4.78 -3.67
N ALA A 6 -2.81 -3.94 -3.18
CA ALA A 6 -2.12 -4.16 -1.91
C ALA A 6 -3.05 -4.04 -0.68
N LEU A 7 -4.10 -3.22 -0.77
CA LEU A 7 -5.07 -2.97 0.31
C LEU A 7 -6.31 -3.85 0.21
N THR A 8 -6.57 -4.45 -0.95
CA THR A 8 -7.85 -5.12 -1.28
C THR A 8 -8.30 -6.13 -0.24
N ARG A 9 -7.38 -6.96 0.27
CA ARG A 9 -7.69 -7.95 1.28
C ARG A 9 -8.19 -7.27 2.56
N HIS A 10 -7.45 -6.31 3.09
CA HIS A 10 -7.81 -5.59 4.31
C HIS A 10 -9.12 -4.80 4.14
N VAL A 11 -9.32 -4.16 2.98
CA VAL A 11 -10.57 -3.44 2.67
C VAL A 11 -11.78 -4.37 2.71
N ARG A 12 -11.68 -5.59 2.15
CA ARG A 12 -12.75 -6.59 2.20
C ARG A 12 -13.00 -7.07 3.63
N GLU A 13 -11.94 -7.48 4.33
CA GLU A 13 -12.03 -7.97 5.72
C GLU A 13 -12.66 -6.92 6.66
N ILE A 14 -12.31 -5.64 6.48
CA ILE A 14 -12.91 -4.53 7.25
C ILE A 14 -14.37 -4.32 6.85
N ALA A 15 -14.68 -4.27 5.55
CA ALA A 15 -16.05 -4.08 5.08
C ALA A 15 -16.98 -5.18 5.58
N ASP A 16 -16.54 -6.45 5.53
CA ASP A 16 -17.29 -7.60 6.03
C ASP A 16 -17.50 -7.52 7.55
N ARG A 17 -16.45 -7.24 8.31
CA ARG A 17 -16.50 -7.09 9.77
C ARG A 17 -17.44 -5.96 10.22
N ARG A 18 -17.49 -4.88 9.44
CA ARG A 18 -18.35 -3.71 9.72
C ARG A 18 -19.75 -3.81 9.10
N GLY A 19 -20.04 -4.82 8.32
CA GLY A 19 -21.31 -4.94 7.60
C GLY A 19 -21.53 -3.82 6.58
N TRP A 20 -20.46 -3.25 6.00
CA TRP A 20 -20.58 -2.20 4.99
C TRP A 20 -20.96 -2.78 3.62
N PRO A 21 -22.00 -2.28 2.97
CA PRO A 21 -22.45 -2.76 1.67
C PRO A 21 -21.54 -2.29 0.54
N VAL A 22 -20.27 -2.71 0.53
CA VAL A 22 -19.25 -2.26 -0.39
C VAL A 22 -18.82 -3.38 -1.33
N THR A 23 -18.98 -3.17 -2.64
CA THR A 23 -18.34 -4.02 -3.65
C THR A 23 -16.94 -3.48 -3.95
N VAL A 24 -15.92 -4.33 -3.78
CA VAL A 24 -14.51 -3.97 -3.96
C VAL A 24 -13.99 -4.41 -5.32
N HIS A 25 -13.56 -3.46 -6.14
CA HIS A 25 -12.95 -3.66 -7.46
C HIS A 25 -11.46 -3.38 -7.37
N PRO A 26 -10.60 -4.43 -7.36
CA PRO A 26 -9.17 -4.27 -7.18
C PRO A 26 -8.47 -3.82 -8.46
N LEU A 27 -7.49 -2.95 -8.32
CA LEU A 27 -6.48 -2.70 -9.34
C LEU A 27 -5.25 -3.62 -9.12
N PRO A 28 -4.47 -3.91 -10.17
CA PRO A 28 -3.28 -4.74 -10.04
C PRO A 28 -2.30 -4.19 -8.98
N PRO A 29 -1.82 -5.03 -8.05
CA PRO A 29 -0.95 -4.57 -6.97
C PRO A 29 0.41 -4.05 -7.46
N LEU A 30 0.92 -4.55 -8.59
CA LEU A 30 2.18 -4.10 -9.19
C LEU A 30 2.11 -2.71 -9.85
N LEU A 31 0.94 -2.07 -9.87
CA LEU A 31 0.85 -0.65 -10.25
C LEU A 31 1.69 0.27 -9.35
N HIS A 32 2.02 -0.16 -8.12
CA HIS A 32 2.93 0.57 -7.25
C HIS A 32 4.34 0.74 -7.85
N ASN A 33 4.77 -0.19 -8.69
CA ASN A 33 6.04 -0.11 -9.40
C ASN A 33 5.96 0.77 -10.65
N ARG A 34 4.74 1.24 -11.00
CA ARG A 34 4.45 2.11 -12.14
C ARG A 34 3.44 3.19 -11.74
N PRO A 35 3.78 4.08 -10.77
CA PRO A 35 2.84 5.05 -10.19
C PRO A 35 2.23 5.98 -11.24
N GLU A 36 2.94 6.26 -12.32
CA GLU A 36 2.46 7.04 -13.46
C GLU A 36 1.23 6.43 -14.17
N ARG A 37 0.97 5.14 -13.94
CA ARG A 37 -0.18 4.42 -14.53
C ARG A 37 -1.39 4.36 -13.61
N ILE A 38 -1.24 4.69 -12.33
CA ILE A 38 -2.31 4.54 -11.33
C ILE A 38 -3.52 5.41 -11.69
N ALA A 39 -3.29 6.69 -11.97
CA ALA A 39 -4.37 7.64 -12.28
C ALA A 39 -5.18 7.20 -13.51
N ALA A 40 -4.50 6.78 -14.59
CA ALA A 40 -5.16 6.29 -15.80
C ALA A 40 -5.96 5.00 -15.55
N ALA A 41 -5.40 4.07 -14.76
CA ALA A 41 -6.09 2.81 -14.41
C ALA A 41 -7.34 3.08 -13.56
N VAL A 42 -7.27 4.02 -12.61
CA VAL A 42 -8.44 4.43 -11.81
C VAL A 42 -9.49 5.08 -12.72
N ALA A 43 -9.11 6.00 -13.61
CA ALA A 43 -10.03 6.66 -14.52
C ALA A 43 -10.77 5.65 -15.44
N ALA A 44 -10.05 4.68 -16.00
CA ALA A 44 -10.64 3.63 -16.83
C ALA A 44 -11.67 2.80 -16.05
N LEU A 45 -11.33 2.39 -14.82
CA LEU A 45 -12.22 1.60 -13.97
C LEU A 45 -13.43 2.42 -13.49
N VAL A 46 -13.26 3.73 -13.26
CA VAL A 46 -14.37 4.65 -12.97
C VAL A 46 -15.36 4.68 -14.15
N ALA A 47 -14.86 4.84 -15.38
CA ALA A 47 -15.72 4.87 -16.57
C ALA A 47 -16.51 3.57 -16.73
N GLU A 48 -15.89 2.42 -16.47
CA GLU A 48 -16.54 1.12 -16.51
C GLU A 48 -17.63 0.95 -15.45
N LEU A 49 -17.35 1.40 -14.22
CA LEU A 49 -18.21 1.16 -13.06
C LEU A 49 -19.34 2.19 -12.91
N ARG A 50 -19.17 3.42 -13.40
CA ARG A 50 -20.13 4.51 -13.23
C ARG A 50 -21.56 4.17 -13.71
N PRO A 51 -21.77 3.46 -14.84
CA PRO A 51 -23.13 3.08 -15.27
C PRO A 51 -23.86 2.16 -14.30
N ARG A 52 -23.12 1.40 -13.48
CA ARG A 52 -23.66 0.37 -12.60
C ARG A 52 -23.65 0.77 -11.11
N HIS A 53 -22.94 1.84 -10.75
CA HIS A 53 -22.78 2.27 -9.36
C HIS A 53 -23.03 3.77 -9.21
N ARG A 54 -24.00 4.11 -8.33
CA ARG A 54 -24.29 5.51 -8.01
C ARG A 54 -23.18 6.19 -7.22
N ARG A 55 -22.55 5.44 -6.30
CA ARG A 55 -21.48 5.91 -5.44
C ARG A 55 -20.21 5.13 -5.75
N LEU A 56 -19.12 5.84 -5.96
CA LEU A 56 -17.79 5.28 -6.16
C LEU A 56 -16.82 6.00 -5.24
N ALA A 57 -15.90 5.24 -4.65
CA ALA A 57 -14.81 5.77 -3.83
C ALA A 57 -13.51 5.07 -4.20
N VAL A 58 -12.38 5.71 -3.91
CA VAL A 58 -11.04 5.23 -4.30
C VAL A 58 -10.24 4.92 -3.05
N ALA A 59 -10.10 3.62 -2.71
CA ALA A 59 -9.25 3.15 -1.63
C ALA A 59 -7.79 3.05 -2.09
N TYR A 60 -7.22 4.22 -2.37
CA TYR A 60 -5.82 4.45 -2.76
C TYR A 60 -5.33 5.72 -2.06
N ALA A 61 -4.10 5.70 -1.49
CA ALA A 61 -3.36 6.90 -1.13
C ALA A 61 -2.74 7.51 -2.39
N ASP A 62 -1.95 8.60 -2.31
CA ASP A 62 -1.31 9.17 -3.48
C ASP A 62 -0.34 8.17 -4.15
N CYS A 63 0.46 7.46 -3.37
CA CYS A 63 1.34 6.37 -3.82
C CYS A 63 2.28 6.76 -4.98
N GLY A 64 2.77 8.00 -5.00
CA GLY A 64 3.71 8.50 -5.99
C GLY A 64 3.06 8.98 -7.30
N THR A 65 1.76 9.28 -7.28
CA THR A 65 1.07 9.90 -8.42
C THR A 65 1.28 11.40 -8.50
N TYR A 66 1.83 12.01 -7.43
CA TYR A 66 2.12 13.45 -7.32
C TYR A 66 0.92 14.32 -7.68
N GLY A 67 -0.28 13.94 -7.21
CA GLY A 67 -1.52 14.66 -7.45
C GLY A 67 -2.30 14.25 -8.69
N ALA A 68 -1.74 13.45 -9.60
CA ALA A 68 -2.48 13.00 -10.80
C ALA A 68 -3.73 12.18 -10.44
N LEU A 69 -3.68 11.42 -9.33
CA LEU A 69 -4.85 10.72 -8.81
C LEU A 69 -5.90 11.68 -8.23
N ASP A 70 -5.47 12.76 -7.59
CA ASP A 70 -6.38 13.81 -7.09
C ASP A 70 -7.12 14.50 -8.23
N GLU A 71 -6.43 14.78 -9.35
CA GLU A 71 -7.08 15.35 -10.54
C GLU A 71 -8.15 14.41 -11.12
N VAL A 72 -7.89 13.11 -11.17
CA VAL A 72 -8.89 12.12 -11.59
C VAL A 72 -10.07 12.11 -10.61
N CYS A 73 -9.81 12.07 -9.32
CA CYS A 73 -10.85 12.09 -8.30
C CYS A 73 -11.71 13.35 -8.41
N ALA A 74 -11.10 14.53 -8.52
CA ALA A 74 -11.81 15.80 -8.66
C ALA A 74 -12.68 15.83 -9.93
N ARG A 75 -12.14 15.42 -11.07
CA ARG A 75 -12.86 15.37 -12.36
C ARG A 75 -14.10 14.49 -12.31
N HIS A 76 -14.07 13.41 -11.53
CA HIS A 76 -15.18 12.45 -11.43
C HIS A 76 -16.02 12.61 -10.15
N GLY A 77 -15.75 13.64 -9.32
CA GLY A 77 -16.44 13.85 -8.05
C GLY A 77 -16.28 12.70 -7.08
N LEU A 78 -15.05 12.16 -6.95
CA LEU A 78 -14.72 11.03 -6.09
C LEU A 78 -13.85 11.49 -4.92
N ALA A 79 -13.99 10.78 -3.80
CA ALA A 79 -13.02 10.86 -2.70
C ALA A 79 -12.03 9.68 -2.76
N ARG A 80 -10.80 9.91 -2.26
CA ARG A 80 -9.79 8.87 -2.06
C ARG A 80 -9.31 8.82 -0.59
N LEU A 81 -8.58 7.75 -0.23
CA LEU A 81 -7.88 7.70 1.05
C LEU A 81 -6.88 8.85 1.15
N ARG A 82 -6.75 9.41 2.35
CA ARG A 82 -5.77 10.45 2.65
C ARG A 82 -4.37 9.83 2.77
N GLY A 83 -3.35 10.68 2.75
CA GLY A 83 -1.95 10.30 2.91
C GLY A 83 -1.20 10.12 1.58
N ALA A 84 0.12 10.17 1.69
CA ALA A 84 1.04 9.99 0.57
C ALA A 84 1.24 8.51 0.23
N HIS A 85 1.23 7.62 1.23
CA HIS A 85 1.49 6.20 1.06
C HIS A 85 0.60 5.32 1.94
N CYS A 86 0.46 4.05 1.56
CA CYS A 86 -0.28 3.06 2.36
C CYS A 86 0.31 2.86 3.77
N TYR A 87 1.58 3.17 4.00
CA TYR A 87 2.20 3.15 5.33
C TYR A 87 1.49 4.11 6.30
N GLU A 88 1.19 5.32 5.84
CA GLU A 88 0.44 6.32 6.60
C GLU A 88 -1.01 5.90 6.83
N VAL A 89 -1.61 5.24 5.85
CA VAL A 89 -2.98 4.72 5.98
C VAL A 89 -3.09 3.69 7.11
N PHE A 90 -2.06 2.83 7.31
CA PHE A 90 -2.04 1.86 8.40
C PHE A 90 -1.54 2.45 9.72
N ALA A 91 -0.40 3.16 9.68
CA ALA A 91 0.34 3.56 10.88
C ALA A 91 0.15 5.04 11.26
N GLY A 92 -0.52 5.85 10.42
CA GLY A 92 -0.70 7.27 10.68
C GLY A 92 0.63 8.00 10.85
N PRO A 93 0.74 8.89 11.86
CA PRO A 93 1.96 9.66 12.12
C PRO A 93 3.21 8.79 12.38
N LEU A 94 3.04 7.59 12.94
CA LEU A 94 4.16 6.70 13.23
C LEU A 94 5.04 6.40 12.01
N ALA A 95 4.44 6.34 10.81
CA ALA A 95 5.22 6.12 9.59
C ALA A 95 6.17 7.29 9.30
N HIS A 96 5.74 8.52 9.54
CA HIS A 96 6.59 9.71 9.42
C HIS A 96 7.66 9.76 10.51
N ASP A 97 7.28 9.47 11.77
CA ASP A 97 8.20 9.51 12.90
C ASP A 97 9.36 8.53 12.70
N LEU A 98 9.08 7.33 12.20
CA LEU A 98 10.09 6.31 11.90
C LEU A 98 11.10 6.77 10.83
N ILE A 99 10.63 7.47 9.79
CA ILE A 99 11.48 8.00 8.73
C ILE A 99 12.25 9.24 9.21
N ALA A 100 11.62 10.07 10.04
CA ALA A 100 12.28 11.25 10.62
C ALA A 100 13.39 10.85 11.60
N GLU A 101 13.18 9.78 12.39
CA GLU A 101 14.17 9.22 13.30
C GLU A 101 15.37 8.63 12.56
N GLU A 102 15.10 7.85 11.50
CA GLU A 102 16.11 7.20 10.65
C GLU A 102 15.67 7.26 9.19
N PRO A 103 16.19 8.19 8.40
CA PRO A 103 15.86 8.32 6.97
C PRO A 103 16.18 7.07 6.15
N GLY A 104 17.15 6.26 6.61
CA GLY A 104 17.49 4.97 6.05
C GLY A 104 16.52 3.84 6.45
N THR A 105 15.25 4.14 6.75
CA THR A 105 14.25 3.14 7.10
C THR A 105 13.52 2.61 5.86
N TYR A 106 13.62 1.29 5.62
CA TYR A 106 12.84 0.60 4.59
C TYR A 106 11.57 0.03 5.21
N LEU A 107 10.41 0.58 4.84
CA LEU A 107 9.12 0.16 5.40
C LEU A 107 8.54 -1.02 4.62
N LEU A 108 8.03 -2.01 5.34
CA LEU A 108 7.26 -3.13 4.80
C LEU A 108 5.85 -3.15 5.41
N THR A 109 4.87 -3.54 4.62
CA THR A 109 3.54 -3.96 5.07
C THR A 109 3.42 -5.48 4.89
N ASP A 110 2.36 -6.10 5.42
CA ASP A 110 2.08 -7.53 5.21
C ASP A 110 2.01 -7.87 3.71
N HIS A 111 1.47 -6.96 2.90
CA HIS A 111 1.42 -7.16 1.45
C HIS A 111 2.83 -7.21 0.85
N LEU A 112 3.69 -6.25 1.20
CA LEU A 112 5.06 -6.21 0.68
C LEU A 112 5.89 -7.40 1.16
N VAL A 113 5.69 -7.86 2.40
CA VAL A 113 6.32 -9.09 2.89
C VAL A 113 5.92 -10.31 2.05
N ARG A 114 4.63 -10.45 1.69
CA ARG A 114 4.16 -11.56 0.83
C ARG A 114 4.64 -11.44 -0.59
N ALA A 115 4.73 -10.23 -1.11
CA ALA A 115 5.05 -9.96 -2.50
C ALA A 115 6.54 -9.65 -2.75
N PHE A 116 7.38 -9.68 -1.72
CA PHE A 116 8.75 -9.17 -1.74
C PHE A 116 9.57 -9.71 -2.92
N ASP A 117 9.53 -11.01 -3.13
CA ASP A 117 10.30 -11.63 -4.22
C ASP A 117 9.87 -11.10 -5.59
N ARG A 118 8.57 -10.90 -5.79
CA ARG A 118 8.03 -10.45 -7.07
C ARG A 118 8.12 -8.94 -7.25
N SER A 119 7.83 -8.17 -6.19
CA SER A 119 7.71 -6.70 -6.27
C SER A 119 9.03 -5.97 -6.01
N VAL A 120 10.01 -6.63 -5.43
CA VAL A 120 11.34 -6.05 -5.13
C VAL A 120 12.43 -6.85 -5.82
N VAL A 121 12.58 -8.14 -5.49
CA VAL A 121 13.71 -8.93 -5.99
C VAL A 121 13.69 -9.05 -7.51
N ALA A 122 12.57 -9.50 -8.10
CA ALA A 122 12.45 -9.67 -9.54
C ALA A 122 12.40 -8.33 -10.30
N GLU A 123 11.67 -7.34 -9.78
CA GLU A 123 11.54 -6.02 -10.45
C GLU A 123 12.85 -5.24 -10.48
N LEU A 124 13.68 -5.35 -9.42
CA LEU A 124 15.00 -4.72 -9.36
C LEU A 124 16.11 -5.62 -9.97
N GLY A 125 15.77 -6.83 -10.40
CA GLY A 125 16.71 -7.78 -11.00
C GLY A 125 17.71 -8.38 -10.02
N LEU A 126 17.43 -8.34 -8.71
CA LEU A 126 18.33 -8.84 -7.66
C LEU A 126 18.49 -10.37 -7.69
N ASP A 127 17.55 -11.07 -8.32
CA ASP A 127 17.64 -12.52 -8.59
C ASP A 127 18.69 -12.86 -9.64
N ARG A 128 18.96 -11.92 -10.58
CA ARG A 128 19.93 -12.10 -11.67
C ARG A 128 21.24 -11.36 -11.42
N TYR A 129 21.18 -10.24 -10.71
CA TYR A 129 22.29 -9.34 -10.45
C TYR A 129 22.32 -8.96 -8.96
N PRO A 130 22.74 -9.91 -8.07
CA PRO A 130 22.74 -9.65 -6.61
C PRO A 130 23.61 -8.46 -6.18
N GLU A 131 24.62 -8.12 -6.98
CA GLU A 131 25.51 -6.96 -6.75
C GLU A 131 24.78 -5.63 -6.79
N LEU A 132 23.62 -5.55 -7.45
CA LEU A 132 22.78 -4.34 -7.46
C LEU A 132 22.15 -4.02 -6.10
N ARG A 133 22.17 -4.99 -5.16
CA ARG A 133 21.67 -4.77 -3.81
C ARG A 133 22.25 -3.51 -3.18
N ASP A 134 23.56 -3.35 -3.22
CA ASP A 134 24.25 -2.23 -2.57
C ASP A 134 23.95 -0.89 -3.27
N ALA A 135 23.73 -0.92 -4.59
CA ALA A 135 23.31 0.27 -5.34
C ALA A 135 21.91 0.75 -4.95
N TYR A 136 20.97 -0.18 -4.73
CA TYR A 136 19.60 0.17 -4.35
C TYR A 136 19.43 0.38 -2.84
N PHE A 137 20.12 -0.42 -2.01
CA PHE A 137 19.84 -0.49 -0.57
C PHE A 137 21.02 -0.05 0.31
N GLY A 138 22.15 0.35 -0.25
CA GLY A 138 23.35 0.75 0.50
C GLY A 138 23.15 1.93 1.47
N ASN A 139 22.16 2.79 1.20
CA ASN A 139 21.81 3.91 2.07
C ASN A 139 20.78 3.56 3.15
N TYR A 140 20.14 2.38 3.08
CA TYR A 140 19.24 1.94 4.13
C TYR A 140 20.01 1.43 5.35
N ARG A 141 19.40 1.57 6.52
CA ARG A 141 19.96 1.21 7.83
C ARG A 141 19.14 0.16 8.57
N ARG A 142 17.84 0.13 8.31
CA ARG A 142 16.90 -0.83 8.94
C ARG A 142 15.73 -1.14 8.04
N VAL A 143 15.14 -2.32 8.26
CA VAL A 143 13.81 -2.69 7.77
C VAL A 143 12.85 -2.59 8.93
N VAL A 144 11.73 -1.89 8.74
CA VAL A 144 10.63 -1.88 9.70
C VAL A 144 9.40 -2.49 9.04
N TRP A 145 8.94 -3.61 9.57
CA TRP A 145 7.68 -4.22 9.15
C TRP A 145 6.54 -3.68 10.01
N LEU A 146 5.71 -2.82 9.41
CA LEU A 146 4.42 -2.39 9.95
C LEU A 146 3.45 -3.56 9.76
N ALA A 147 3.31 -4.40 10.79
CA ALA A 147 2.58 -5.65 10.71
C ALA A 147 1.08 -5.42 10.96
N GLN A 148 0.24 -5.76 9.98
CA GLN A 148 -1.21 -5.67 10.11
C GLN A 148 -1.78 -6.92 10.79
N SER A 149 -1.35 -8.10 10.37
CA SER A 149 -1.79 -9.39 10.91
C SER A 149 -0.60 -10.35 10.96
N PRO A 150 0.34 -10.15 11.90
CA PRO A 150 1.58 -10.93 11.96
C PRO A 150 1.29 -12.41 12.23
N THR A 151 1.86 -13.27 11.39
CA THR A 151 1.88 -14.73 11.56
C THR A 151 3.32 -15.22 11.60
N ALA A 152 3.57 -16.44 12.09
CA ALA A 152 4.90 -17.04 12.06
C ALA A 152 5.46 -17.13 10.63
N GLU A 153 4.60 -17.45 9.64
CA GLU A 153 4.99 -17.48 8.22
C GLU A 153 5.42 -16.10 7.70
N LEU A 154 4.62 -15.05 7.98
CA LEU A 154 4.97 -13.69 7.57
C LEU A 154 6.25 -13.20 8.24
N ARG A 155 6.44 -13.54 9.52
CA ARG A 155 7.68 -13.22 10.22
C ARG A 155 8.89 -13.85 9.53
N ALA A 156 8.83 -15.14 9.22
CA ALA A 156 9.92 -15.83 8.52
C ALA A 156 10.21 -15.20 7.15
N ARG A 157 9.15 -14.77 6.41
CA ARG A 157 9.31 -14.06 5.13
C ARG A 157 9.94 -12.67 5.31
N ALA A 158 9.53 -11.91 6.32
CA ALA A 158 10.09 -10.58 6.62
C ALA A 158 11.57 -10.69 7.02
N GLU A 159 11.92 -11.68 7.85
CA GLU A 159 13.31 -11.97 8.22
C GLU A 159 14.16 -12.36 7.01
N ARG A 160 13.60 -13.16 6.09
CA ARG A 160 14.28 -13.51 4.84
C ARG A 160 14.51 -12.27 3.96
N ALA A 161 13.51 -11.39 3.82
CA ALA A 161 13.65 -10.15 3.10
C ALA A 161 14.74 -9.25 3.71
N ALA A 162 14.72 -9.07 5.03
CA ALA A 162 15.72 -8.26 5.73
C ALA A 162 17.15 -8.84 5.57
N ARG A 163 17.31 -10.17 5.68
CA ARG A 163 18.61 -10.84 5.42
C ARG A 163 19.09 -10.63 3.98
N LEU A 164 18.20 -10.70 2.99
CA LEU A 164 18.54 -10.46 1.59
C LEU A 164 19.06 -9.03 1.40
N LEU A 165 18.42 -8.07 2.06
CA LEU A 165 18.85 -6.66 2.04
C LEU A 165 20.10 -6.40 2.89
N GLY A 166 20.49 -7.31 3.77
CA GLY A 166 21.61 -7.12 4.71
C GLY A 166 21.27 -6.15 5.84
N LEU A 167 20.00 -5.99 6.22
CA LEU A 167 19.52 -5.00 7.16
C LEU A 167 18.87 -5.65 8.39
N PRO A 168 18.98 -5.03 9.57
CA PRO A 168 18.23 -5.47 10.75
C PRO A 168 16.73 -5.26 10.57
N LEU A 169 15.92 -6.19 11.13
CA LEU A 169 14.46 -6.14 11.10
C LEU A 169 13.89 -5.70 12.44
N THR A 170 13.02 -4.69 12.42
CA THR A 170 12.11 -4.36 13.51
C THR A 170 10.67 -4.70 13.09
N VAL A 171 9.91 -5.34 13.96
CA VAL A 171 8.49 -5.66 13.73
C VAL A 171 7.63 -4.81 14.63
N LEU A 172 6.77 -3.99 14.04
CA LEU A 172 5.81 -3.14 14.75
C LEU A 172 4.37 -3.57 14.43
N PRO A 173 3.66 -4.20 15.37
CA PRO A 173 2.24 -4.51 15.19
C PRO A 173 1.41 -3.23 15.14
N VAL A 174 0.87 -2.89 13.99
CA VAL A 174 0.03 -1.69 13.78
C VAL A 174 -1.45 -2.04 13.57
N GLY A 175 -1.75 -3.28 13.18
CA GLY A 175 -3.11 -3.69 12.85
C GLY A 175 -3.68 -2.97 11.62
N ASP A 176 -5.01 -3.01 11.50
CA ASP A 176 -5.75 -2.37 10.40
C ASP A 176 -6.65 -1.20 10.84
N ALA A 177 -6.61 -0.82 12.12
CA ALA A 177 -7.46 0.23 12.69
C ALA A 177 -7.25 1.60 12.01
N GLY A 178 -6.02 1.88 11.55
CA GLY A 178 -5.73 3.09 10.75
C GLY A 178 -6.50 3.09 9.43
N LEU A 179 -6.38 2.01 8.67
CA LEU A 179 -7.12 1.84 7.42
C LEU A 179 -8.63 1.86 7.64
N GLU A 180 -9.12 1.22 8.70
CA GLU A 180 -10.55 1.21 9.04
C GLU A 180 -11.10 2.63 9.26
N ARG A 181 -10.39 3.47 10.00
CA ARG A 181 -10.76 4.89 10.19
C ARG A 181 -10.80 5.66 8.88
N GLU A 182 -9.79 5.48 8.03
CA GLU A 182 -9.72 6.15 6.72
C GLU A 182 -10.84 5.69 5.78
N LEU A 183 -11.17 4.38 5.79
CA LEU A 183 -12.29 3.84 5.01
C LEU A 183 -13.64 4.38 5.51
N ALA A 184 -13.85 4.47 6.82
CA ALA A 184 -15.06 5.05 7.40
C ALA A 184 -15.22 6.50 6.97
N ALA A 185 -14.17 7.31 7.05
CA ALA A 185 -14.17 8.70 6.60
C ALA A 185 -14.44 8.81 5.09
N LEU A 186 -13.82 7.93 4.28
CA LEU A 186 -14.01 7.87 2.84
C LEU A 186 -15.46 7.56 2.46
N LEU A 187 -16.09 6.61 3.14
CA LEU A 187 -17.49 6.23 2.90
C LEU A 187 -18.47 7.33 3.33
N ALA A 188 -18.16 8.08 4.39
CA ALA A 188 -18.96 9.20 4.83
C ALA A 188 -18.90 10.41 3.87
N ALA A 189 -17.82 10.53 3.10
CA ALA A 189 -17.62 11.61 2.12
C ALA A 189 -18.18 11.27 0.72
N THR A 190 -18.73 10.05 0.52
CA THR A 190 -19.24 9.54 -0.77
C THR A 190 -20.76 9.41 -0.75
#